data_d3fc4ed20fdd7b86e358e9cd041d4b59
#
_entry.id   d3fc4ed20fdd7b86e358e9cd041d4b59
#
_cell.length_a   1.000
_cell.length_b   1.000
_cell.length_c   1.000
_cell.angle_alpha   90.00
_cell.angle_beta   90.00
_cell.angle_gamma   90.00
#
_symmetry.space_group_name_H-M   'P 1'
#
loop_
_entity.id
_entity.type
_entity.pdbx_description
1 polymer ?
#
loop_
_entity_poly.entity_id
_entity_poly.type
_entity_poly.pdbx_seq_one_letter_code
_entity_poly.pdbx_strand_id
1 'polypeptide(L)' 'MLRKGTRDKSLRYRVLIIEEEDGQFVAECPSLPGCISQGETRELALENIQDAIRGYLESLKKHGDSIPPSIIEEIVEVTV' A
#
# COMPACT_ATOMS: atom_id res chain seq x y z
N MET A 1 22.26 20.46 6.43
CA MET A 1 21.85 20.06 6.51
C MET A 1 21.19 19.25 6.50
N LEU A 2 20.98 19.28 6.22
CA LEU A 2 20.32 18.71 6.15
C LEU A 2 19.60 17.89 6.13
N ARG A 3 19.28 17.71 5.83
CA ARG A 3 18.63 17.06 5.62
C ARG A 3 17.94 16.28 5.87
N LYS A 4 17.46 16.62 5.98
CA LYS A 4 16.56 15.97 6.25
C LYS A 4 15.79 15.25 5.49
N GLY A 5 15.17 15.67 4.79
CA GLY A 5 14.27 14.98 3.89
C GLY A 5 14.79 13.71 3.40
N THR A 6 16.00 13.64 3.36
CA THR A 6 16.57 12.45 2.85
C THR A 6 16.28 11.26 3.68
N ARG A 7 15.94 11.45 4.91
CA ARG A 7 15.63 10.34 5.69
C ARG A 7 14.28 9.90 5.59
N ASP A 8 13.46 10.73 5.08
CA ASP A 8 12.09 10.40 4.90
C ASP A 8 11.94 9.62 3.64
N LYS A 9 11.98 8.33 3.74
CA LYS A 9 11.86 7.49 2.60
C LYS A 9 10.45 7.05 2.42
N SER A 10 9.78 7.66 1.48
CA SER A 10 8.43 7.24 1.11
C SER A 10 8.53 5.99 0.26
N LEU A 11 7.84 4.96 0.65
CA LEU A 11 7.75 3.74 -0.12
C LEU A 11 6.42 3.70 -0.84
N ARG A 12 6.42 3.16 -2.04
CA ARG A 12 5.23 3.10 -2.87
C ARG A 12 4.84 1.66 -3.10
N TYR A 13 3.59 1.35 -2.80
CA TYR A 13 3.06 0.01 -3.03
C TYR A 13 1.76 0.13 -3.77
N ARG A 14 1.50 -0.83 -4.65
CA ARG A 14 0.24 -0.86 -5.37
C ARG A 14 -0.86 -1.37 -4.46
N VAL A 15 -2.01 -0.74 -4.55
CA VAL A 15 -3.20 -1.17 -3.82
C VAL A 15 -4.31 -1.38 -4.81
N LEU A 16 -4.97 -2.51 -4.72
CA LEU A 16 -6.14 -2.82 -5.52
C LEU A 16 -7.37 -2.56 -4.68
N ILE A 17 -8.36 -1.90 -5.27
CA ILE A 17 -9.60 -1.59 -4.58
C ILE A 17 -10.75 -2.22 -5.33
N ILE A 18 -11.57 -2.96 -4.61
CA ILE A 18 -12.70 -3.66 -5.18
C ILE A 18 -13.95 -3.26 -4.43
N GLU A 19 -14.97 -2.88 -5.16
CA GLU A 19 -16.27 -2.62 -4.55
C GLU A 19 -17.05 -3.91 -4.53
N GLU A 20 -17.47 -4.31 -3.33
CA GLU A 20 -18.21 -5.54 -3.16
C GLU A 20 -19.69 -5.31 -3.37
N GLU A 21 -20.44 -6.39 -3.56
CA GLU A 21 -21.86 -6.31 -3.83
C GLU A 21 -22.65 -5.60 -2.74
N ASP A 22 -22.17 -5.68 -1.51
CA ASP A 22 -22.85 -5.06 -0.40
C ASP A 22 -22.49 -3.58 -0.25
N GLY A 23 -21.71 -3.04 -1.17
CA GLY A 23 -21.33 -1.63 -1.13
C GLY A 23 -20.07 -1.34 -0.34
N GLN A 24 -19.50 -2.35 0.31
CA GLN A 24 -18.24 -2.19 1.00
C GLN A 24 -17.10 -2.19 -0.01
N PHE A 25 -16.02 -1.51 0.35
CA PHE A 25 -14.82 -1.49 -0.46
C PHE A 25 -13.73 -2.29 0.22
N VAL A 26 -13.05 -3.13 -0.54
CA VAL A 26 -11.94 -3.92 -0.04
C VAL A 26 -10.67 -3.42 -0.71
N ALA A 27 -9.62 -3.24 0.07
CA ALA A 27 -8.33 -2.82 -0.43
C ALA A 27 -7.31 -3.91 -0.12
N GLU A 28 -6.45 -4.16 -1.06
CA GLU A 28 -5.44 -5.21 -0.92
C GLU A 28 -4.10 -4.71 -1.44
N CYS A 29 -3.03 -5.06 -0.75
CA CYS A 29 -1.68 -4.73 -1.18
C CYS A 29 -0.99 -6.01 -1.64
N PRO A 30 -0.91 -6.25 -2.96
CA PRO A 30 -0.39 -7.53 -3.45
C PRO A 30 1.06 -7.81 -3.06
N SER A 31 1.87 -6.76 -2.88
CA SER A 31 3.26 -6.96 -2.50
C SER A 31 3.42 -7.49 -1.07
N LEU A 32 2.37 -7.38 -0.27
CA LEU A 32 2.42 -7.79 1.13
C LEU A 32 1.34 -8.84 1.35
N PRO A 33 1.69 -10.12 1.26
CA PRO A 33 0.69 -11.18 1.36
C PRO A 33 -0.15 -11.08 2.63
N GLY A 34 -1.45 -11.14 2.45
CA GLY A 34 -2.37 -11.06 3.58
C GLY A 34 -2.70 -9.65 4.03
N CYS A 35 -2.11 -8.63 3.41
CA CYS A 35 -2.39 -7.25 3.80
C CYS A 35 -3.65 -6.78 3.10
N ILE A 36 -4.77 -6.87 3.78
CA ILE A 36 -6.09 -6.57 3.25
C ILE A 36 -6.83 -5.72 4.26
N SER A 37 -7.63 -4.78 3.76
CA SER A 37 -8.43 -3.94 4.62
C SER A 37 -9.75 -3.63 3.92
N GLN A 38 -10.66 -2.99 4.63
CA GLN A 38 -11.95 -2.66 4.03
C GLN A 38 -12.48 -1.38 4.64
N GLY A 39 -13.49 -0.79 4.01
CA GLY A 39 -14.14 0.39 4.49
C GLY A 39 -15.46 0.59 3.79
N GLU A 40 -16.32 1.42 4.39
CA GLU A 40 -17.62 1.70 3.81
C GLU A 40 -17.53 2.61 2.59
N THR A 41 -16.43 3.32 2.45
CA THR A 41 -16.18 4.14 1.28
C THR A 41 -14.81 3.80 0.74
N ARG A 42 -14.58 4.22 -0.50
CA ARG A 42 -13.29 4.03 -1.13
C ARG A 42 -12.19 4.71 -0.31
N GLU A 43 -12.49 5.92 0.17
CA GLU A 43 -11.51 6.68 0.94
C GLU A 43 -11.19 6.00 2.26
N LEU A 44 -12.18 5.42 2.92
CA LEU A 44 -11.95 4.73 4.17
C LEU A 44 -11.14 3.45 3.94
N ALA A 45 -11.42 2.74 2.86
CA ALA A 45 -10.66 1.54 2.55
C ALA A 45 -9.19 1.90 2.29
N LEU A 46 -8.95 3.02 1.60
CA LEU A 46 -7.58 3.48 1.33
C LEU A 46 -6.87 3.87 2.62
N GLU A 47 -7.55 4.57 3.49
CA GLU A 47 -6.98 4.96 4.77
C GLU A 47 -6.62 3.72 5.59
N ASN A 48 -7.54 2.77 5.63
CA ASN A 48 -7.34 1.57 6.41
C ASN A 48 -6.21 0.71 5.87
N ILE A 49 -6.08 0.61 4.53
CA ILE A 49 -4.99 -0.19 3.98
C ILE A 49 -3.64 0.49 4.21
N GLN A 50 -3.61 1.82 4.24
CA GLN A 50 -2.36 2.51 4.54
C GLN A 50 -1.89 2.18 5.95
N ASP A 51 -2.82 2.15 6.90
CA ASP A 51 -2.47 1.78 8.26
C ASP A 51 -2.02 0.33 8.34
N ALA A 52 -2.70 -0.54 7.60
CA ALA A 52 -2.35 -1.95 7.59
C ALA A 52 -0.96 -2.17 6.99
N ILE A 53 -0.63 -1.44 5.92
CA ILE A 53 0.69 -1.53 5.31
C ILE A 53 1.75 -1.06 6.28
N ARG A 54 1.49 0.05 6.95
CA ARG A 54 2.44 0.59 7.92
C ARG A 54 2.74 -0.42 9.01
N GLY A 55 1.69 -1.02 9.58
CA GLY A 55 1.87 -2.02 10.61
C GLY A 55 2.58 -3.26 10.11
N TYR A 56 2.26 -3.67 8.88
CA TYR A 56 2.89 -4.84 8.27
C TYR A 56 4.41 -4.61 8.13
N LEU A 57 4.78 -3.44 7.60
CA LEU A 57 6.20 -3.12 7.42
C LEU A 57 6.93 -3.00 8.74
N GLU A 58 6.27 -2.43 9.73
CA GLU A 58 6.89 -2.32 11.05
C GLU A 58 7.13 -3.70 11.65
N SER A 59 6.19 -4.60 11.43
CA SER A 59 6.34 -5.97 11.92
C SER A 59 7.52 -6.67 11.25
N LEU A 60 7.65 -6.48 9.94
CA LEU A 60 8.78 -7.07 9.22
C LEU A 60 10.11 -6.56 9.77
N LYS A 61 10.20 -5.26 9.96
CA LYS A 61 11.42 -4.67 10.48
C LYS A 61 11.73 -5.20 11.88
N LYS A 62 10.71 -5.31 12.70
CA LYS A 62 10.87 -5.76 14.06
C LYS A 62 11.40 -7.19 14.12
N HIS A 63 11.02 -8.02 13.16
CA HIS A 63 11.46 -9.41 13.13
C HIS A 63 12.68 -9.62 12.25
N GLY A 64 13.25 -8.55 11.72
CA GLY A 64 14.45 -8.67 10.90
C GLY A 64 14.19 -9.19 9.51
N ASP A 65 12.93 -9.18 9.08
CA ASP A 65 12.59 -9.65 7.74
C ASP A 65 12.80 -8.57 6.70
N SER A 66 12.99 -9.00 5.47
CA SER A 66 13.18 -8.07 4.37
C SER A 66 11.90 -7.33 4.03
N ILE A 67 12.03 -6.04 3.77
CA ILE A 67 10.92 -5.23 3.32
C ILE A 67 10.85 -5.31 1.81
N PRO A 68 9.68 -5.65 1.24
CA PRO A 68 9.55 -5.70 -0.22
C PRO A 68 9.88 -4.36 -0.84
N PRO A 69 10.47 -4.37 -2.03
CA PRO A 69 10.88 -3.12 -2.67
C PRO A 69 9.69 -2.27 -3.08
N SER A 70 9.93 -0.98 -3.08
CA SER A 70 8.96 -0.02 -3.55
C SER A 70 8.68 -0.25 -5.03
N ILE A 71 7.47 0.05 -5.46
CA ILE A 71 7.07 -0.13 -6.84
C ILE A 71 7.30 1.15 -7.62
N ILE A 72 7.85 1.01 -8.82
CA ILE A 72 7.94 2.09 -9.77
C ILE A 72 6.96 1.75 -10.88
N GLU A 73 6.01 2.65 -11.11
CA GLU A 73 4.98 2.41 -12.11
C GLU A 73 5.16 3.34 -13.30
N GLU A 74 4.95 2.77 -14.47
CA GLU A 74 5.01 3.53 -15.69
C GLU A 74 3.71 3.34 -16.45
N ILE A 75 3.24 4.39 -17.07
CA ILE A 75 2.06 4.31 -17.91
C ILE A 75 2.53 4.40 -19.35
N VAL A 76 2.17 3.41 -20.13
CA VAL A 76 2.58 3.35 -21.53
C VAL A 76 1.35 3.49 -22.40
N GLU A 77 1.44 4.40 -23.33
CA GLU A 77 0.34 4.63 -24.26
C GLU A 77 0.64 3.92 -25.56
N VAL A 78 -0.30 3.11 -26.01
CA VAL A 78 -0.11 2.33 -27.23
C VAL A 78 -1.24 2.66 -28.20
N THR A 79 -0.87 2.99 -29.42
CA THR A 79 -1.86 3.27 -30.47
C THR A 79 -2.06 2.01 -31.29
N VAL A 80 -3.31 1.59 -31.44
CA VAL A 80 -3.63 0.39 -32.22
C VAL A 80 -4.47 0.74 -33.42
#